data_ba6a4039a720f4422e7e20006669fc36
#
_entry.id   ba6a4039a720f4422e7e20006669fc36
#
_cell.length_a   1.000
_cell.length_b   1.000
_cell.length_c   1.000
_cell.angle_alpha   90.00
_cell.angle_beta   90.00
_cell.angle_gamma   90.00
#
_symmetry.space_group_name_H-M   'P 1'
#
loop_
_entity.id
_entity.type
_entity.pdbx_description
1 polymer ?
#
loop_
_entity_poly.entity_id
_entity_poly.type
_entity_poly.pdbx_seq_one_letter_code
_entity_poly.pdbx_strand_id
1 'polypeptide(L)'
;MGRGEAGYNPLGYHTGTVWPHDNSLIAAGLTRYGHHGAAATIAGAVLTAAPFFEHRLPEVFAGFPRSMTSVPVAFPTASRPQAWAAATPLLLLTTLLQLRPESGEAKFAPSNGIGRIALKRSPIPRPFATARGRAVKA
;
A
#
# COMPACT_ATOMS: atom_id res chain seq x y z
N MET A 1 -5.71 8.38 15.55
CA MET A 1 -5.31 8.24 16.97
C MET A 1 -4.39 7.05 17.12
N GLY A 2 -3.36 7.18 17.96
CA GLY A 2 -2.46 6.10 18.31
C GLY A 2 -2.99 5.25 19.46
N ARG A 3 -2.55 3.98 19.54
CA ARG A 3 -3.02 3.02 20.55
C ARG A 3 -2.76 3.40 22.02
N GLY A 4 -2.05 4.40 22.33
CA GLY A 4 -1.85 4.88 23.71
C GLY A 4 -2.71 6.08 24.08
N GLU A 5 -3.51 6.57 23.17
CA GLU A 5 -4.33 7.76 23.37
C GLU A 5 -5.70 7.41 23.92
N ALA A 6 -6.22 8.22 24.86
CA ALA A 6 -7.48 7.95 25.57
C ALA A 6 -8.71 7.80 24.66
N GLY A 7 -8.69 8.39 23.46
CA GLY A 7 -9.77 8.29 22.48
C GLY A 7 -9.62 7.15 21.48
N TYR A 8 -8.59 6.30 21.59
CA TYR A 8 -8.37 5.23 20.63
C TYR A 8 -9.47 4.16 20.74
N ASN A 9 -10.13 3.92 19.59
CA ASN A 9 -11.09 2.82 19.46
C ASN A 9 -10.82 2.12 18.12
N PRO A 10 -10.39 0.84 18.13
CA PRO A 10 -10.07 0.10 16.90
C PRO A 10 -11.28 -0.07 15.95
N LEU A 11 -12.50 0.10 16.47
CA LEU A 11 -13.75 0.15 15.68
C LEU A 11 -14.27 1.58 15.51
N GLY A 12 -13.55 2.56 15.98
CA GLY A 12 -13.93 3.97 15.77
C GLY A 12 -13.49 4.44 14.39
N TYR A 13 -14.45 4.85 13.56
CA TYR A 13 -14.26 5.18 12.15
C TYR A 13 -13.09 6.14 11.87
N HIS A 14 -12.89 7.16 12.71
CA HIS A 14 -11.75 8.09 12.64
C HIS A 14 -10.77 7.99 13.80
N THR A 15 -11.05 7.13 14.79
CA THR A 15 -10.29 7.13 16.04
C THR A 15 -9.42 5.89 16.25
N GLY A 16 -9.37 4.98 15.29
CA GLY A 16 -8.50 3.83 15.43
C GLY A 16 -8.51 2.83 14.28
N THR A 17 -9.39 2.99 13.30
CA THR A 17 -9.42 2.15 12.10
C THR A 17 -8.25 2.40 11.17
N VAL A 18 -7.98 1.46 10.27
CA VAL A 18 -6.94 1.52 9.25
C VAL A 18 -7.56 1.88 7.91
N TRP A 19 -7.12 2.99 7.34
CA TRP A 19 -7.53 3.49 6.04
C TRP A 19 -6.45 3.16 5.00
N PRO A 20 -6.68 2.23 4.08
CA PRO A 20 -5.68 1.86 3.07
C PRO A 20 -5.19 3.05 2.25
N HIS A 21 -6.10 3.94 1.84
CA HIS A 21 -5.77 5.13 1.05
C HIS A 21 -4.81 6.06 1.81
N ASP A 22 -5.15 6.45 3.05
CA ASP A 22 -4.33 7.36 3.85
C ASP A 22 -2.95 6.76 4.11
N ASN A 23 -2.90 5.47 4.44
CA ASN A 23 -1.63 4.76 4.63
C ASN A 23 -0.78 4.75 3.36
N SER A 24 -1.39 4.68 2.17
CA SER A 24 -0.63 4.75 0.91
C SER A 24 -0.03 6.14 0.68
N LEU A 25 -0.76 7.21 1.01
CA LEU A 25 -0.24 8.59 0.94
C LEU A 25 0.88 8.82 1.96
N ILE A 26 0.72 8.30 3.18
CA ILE A 26 1.76 8.37 4.22
C ILE A 26 3.03 7.65 3.75
N ALA A 27 2.90 6.44 3.20
CA ALA A 27 4.03 5.68 2.66
C ALA A 27 4.73 6.43 1.51
N ALA A 28 3.96 7.04 0.61
CA ALA A 28 4.51 7.85 -0.48
C ALA A 28 5.26 9.09 0.06
N GLY A 29 4.70 9.77 1.06
CA GLY A 29 5.34 10.88 1.75
C GLY A 29 6.65 10.47 2.42
N LEU A 30 6.64 9.37 3.17
CA LEU A 30 7.84 8.83 3.82
C LEU A 30 8.94 8.51 2.80
N THR A 31 8.59 7.89 1.68
CA THR A 31 9.56 7.60 0.61
C THR A 31 10.15 8.88 0.03
N ARG A 32 9.34 9.92 -0.16
CA ARG A 32 9.80 11.22 -0.67
C ARG A 32 10.84 11.87 0.25
N TYR A 33 10.74 11.66 1.56
CA TYR A 33 11.68 12.16 2.57
C TYR A 33 12.78 11.16 2.93
N GLY A 34 12.96 10.07 2.18
CA GLY A 34 14.03 9.09 2.38
C GLY A 34 13.77 8.03 3.45
N HIS A 35 12.59 8.00 4.07
CA HIS A 35 12.22 7.02 5.10
C HIS A 35 11.72 5.70 4.49
N HIS A 36 12.50 5.10 3.59
CA HIS A 36 12.10 3.93 2.78
C HIS A 36 11.71 2.71 3.61
N GLY A 37 12.41 2.46 4.74
CA GLY A 37 12.09 1.33 5.62
C GLY A 37 10.71 1.46 6.28
N ALA A 38 10.36 2.66 6.76
CA ALA A 38 9.04 2.93 7.33
C ALA A 38 7.94 2.83 6.26
N ALA A 39 8.20 3.37 5.08
CA ALA A 39 7.28 3.27 3.93
C ALA A 39 7.03 1.80 3.55
N ALA A 40 8.09 0.97 3.48
CA ALA A 40 7.98 -0.45 3.17
C ALA A 40 7.19 -1.21 4.24
N THR A 41 7.36 -0.87 5.52
CA THR A 41 6.60 -1.46 6.62
C THR A 41 5.10 -1.19 6.47
N ILE A 42 4.71 0.06 6.22
CA ILE A 42 3.30 0.45 6.02
C ILE A 42 2.74 -0.25 4.78
N ALA A 43 3.44 -0.17 3.66
CA ALA A 43 3.01 -0.79 2.41
C ALA A 43 2.82 -2.30 2.55
N GLY A 44 3.78 -2.99 3.17
CA GLY A 44 3.70 -4.43 3.44
C GLY A 44 2.52 -4.78 4.33
N ALA A 45 2.25 -3.99 5.36
CA ALA A 45 1.12 -4.21 6.26
C ALA A 45 -0.23 -4.09 5.53
N VAL A 46 -0.41 -3.08 4.69
CA VAL A 46 -1.64 -2.89 3.91
C VAL A 46 -1.80 -3.97 2.83
N LEU A 47 -0.73 -4.28 2.10
CA LEU A 47 -0.78 -5.29 1.03
C LEU A 47 -1.03 -6.69 1.56
N THR A 48 -0.50 -7.05 2.74
CA THR A 48 -0.79 -8.34 3.39
C THR A 48 -2.22 -8.45 3.91
N ALA A 49 -2.94 -7.36 4.06
CA ALA A 49 -4.37 -7.40 4.38
C ALA A 49 -5.25 -7.71 3.17
N ALA A 50 -4.80 -7.40 1.94
CA ALA A 50 -5.62 -7.50 0.74
C ALA A 50 -6.22 -8.89 0.46
N PRO A 51 -5.50 -10.02 0.64
CA PRO A 51 -6.06 -11.36 0.44
C PRO A 51 -7.31 -11.64 1.29
N PHE A 52 -7.39 -11.09 2.49
CA PHE A 52 -8.54 -11.26 3.40
C PHE A 52 -9.78 -10.48 2.93
N PHE A 53 -9.63 -9.63 1.95
CA PHE A 53 -10.69 -8.85 1.31
C PHE A 53 -10.83 -9.20 -0.18
N GLU A 54 -10.51 -10.42 -0.58
CA GLU A 54 -10.60 -10.89 -1.98
C GLU A 54 -9.77 -10.01 -2.95
N HIS A 55 -8.62 -9.50 -2.48
CA HIS A 55 -7.75 -8.54 -3.18
C HIS A 55 -8.42 -7.20 -3.52
N ARG A 56 -9.53 -6.89 -2.85
CA ARG A 56 -10.26 -5.62 -2.97
C ARG A 56 -10.26 -4.93 -1.62
N LEU A 57 -9.25 -4.12 -1.37
CA LEU A 57 -9.16 -3.37 -0.13
C LEU A 57 -10.43 -2.55 0.09
N PRO A 58 -11.05 -2.64 1.29
CA PRO A 58 -12.19 -1.82 1.64
C PRO A 58 -11.75 -0.38 1.90
N GLU A 59 -12.71 0.53 2.00
CA GLU A 59 -12.48 1.90 2.46
C GLU A 59 -11.66 1.92 3.76
N VAL A 60 -12.04 1.10 4.72
CA VAL A 60 -11.49 1.05 6.06
C VAL A 60 -11.67 -0.34 6.67
N PHE A 61 -10.75 -0.75 7.53
CA PHE A 61 -10.89 -1.94 8.38
C PHE A 61 -10.47 -1.63 9.82
N ALA A 62 -10.87 -2.47 10.77
CA ALA A 62 -10.63 -2.24 12.19
C ALA A 62 -9.13 -2.24 12.51
N GLY A 63 -8.71 -1.37 13.43
CA GLY A 63 -7.32 -1.16 13.82
C GLY A 63 -6.84 -2.09 14.94
N PHE A 64 -7.37 -3.31 15.05
CA PHE A 64 -6.85 -4.27 16.01
C PHE A 64 -5.39 -4.65 15.71
N PRO A 65 -4.56 -4.77 16.73
CA PRO A 65 -3.20 -5.27 16.54
C PRO A 65 -3.20 -6.75 16.17
N ARG A 66 -2.20 -7.17 15.38
CA ARG A 66 -2.02 -8.58 14.97
C ARG A 66 -1.86 -9.55 16.16
N SER A 67 -1.51 -9.05 17.33
CA SER A 67 -1.47 -9.84 18.58
C SER A 67 -2.84 -10.20 19.12
N MET A 68 -3.90 -9.48 18.69
CA MET A 68 -5.28 -9.72 19.15
C MET A 68 -6.12 -10.47 18.10
N THR A 69 -5.82 -10.28 16.81
CA THR A 69 -6.58 -10.89 15.72
C THR A 69 -5.63 -11.49 14.69
N SER A 70 -5.83 -12.74 14.31
CA SER A 70 -5.02 -13.43 13.29
C SER A 70 -5.26 -12.90 11.88
N VAL A 71 -6.40 -12.23 11.66
CA VAL A 71 -6.83 -11.67 10.39
C VAL A 71 -7.32 -10.24 10.56
N PRO A 72 -7.25 -9.39 9.51
CA PRO A 72 -7.88 -8.07 9.55
C PRO A 72 -9.37 -8.19 9.76
N VAL A 73 -9.92 -7.41 10.69
CA VAL A 73 -11.35 -7.39 10.99
C VAL A 73 -12.04 -6.38 10.08
N ALA A 74 -13.02 -6.82 9.32
CA ALA A 74 -13.80 -5.95 8.44
C ALA A 74 -14.56 -4.89 9.27
N PHE A 75 -14.60 -3.66 8.75
CA PHE A 75 -15.48 -2.64 9.31
C PHE A 75 -16.88 -2.79 8.68
N PRO A 76 -17.95 -2.95 9.47
CA PRO A 76 -19.25 -3.40 8.97
C PRO A 76 -19.87 -2.54 7.87
N THR A 77 -19.65 -1.22 7.91
CA THR A 77 -20.24 -0.25 6.99
C THR A 77 -19.23 0.32 5.99
N ALA A 78 -18.02 -0.25 5.90
CA ALA A 78 -17.02 0.19 4.95
C ALA A 78 -17.47 -0.03 3.50
N SER A 79 -17.32 0.98 2.66
CA SER A 79 -17.57 0.85 1.24
C SER A 79 -16.59 -0.14 0.59
N ARG A 80 -17.12 -1.10 -0.15
CA ARG A 80 -16.35 -2.07 -0.93
C ARG A 80 -17.15 -2.49 -2.18
N PRO A 81 -16.76 -2.08 -3.39
CA PRO A 81 -15.56 -1.31 -3.74
C PRO A 81 -15.64 0.17 -3.37
N GLN A 82 -14.46 0.78 -3.16
CA GLN A 82 -14.30 2.23 -3.03
C GLN A 82 -13.10 2.68 -3.89
N ALA A 83 -13.26 3.76 -4.63
CA ALA A 83 -12.25 4.21 -5.61
C ALA A 83 -10.87 4.49 -4.98
N TRP A 84 -10.83 5.13 -3.81
CA TRP A 84 -9.58 5.43 -3.11
C TRP A 84 -8.84 4.16 -2.70
N ALA A 85 -9.57 3.24 -2.09
CA ALA A 85 -9.00 1.97 -1.67
C ALA A 85 -8.56 1.12 -2.87
N ALA A 86 -9.28 1.17 -3.99
CA ALA A 86 -8.90 0.49 -5.22
C ALA A 86 -7.60 1.05 -5.84
N ALA A 87 -7.33 2.34 -5.69
CA ALA A 87 -6.08 2.97 -6.16
C ALA A 87 -4.88 2.70 -5.24
N THR A 88 -5.11 2.34 -3.97
CA THR A 88 -4.06 2.12 -2.97
C THR A 88 -2.96 1.16 -3.41
N PRO A 89 -3.24 -0.06 -3.95
CA PRO A 89 -2.19 -0.98 -4.35
C PRO A 89 -1.27 -0.39 -5.44
N LEU A 90 -1.81 0.39 -6.35
CA LEU A 90 -1.04 1.05 -7.41
C LEU A 90 -0.08 2.09 -6.82
N LEU A 91 -0.56 2.94 -5.90
CA LEU A 91 0.27 3.93 -5.23
C LEU A 91 1.34 3.27 -4.37
N LEU A 92 1.00 2.22 -3.62
CA LEU A 92 1.97 1.48 -2.82
C LEU A 92 3.03 0.82 -3.69
N LEU A 93 2.64 0.24 -4.83
CA LEU A 93 3.58 -0.38 -5.76
C LEU A 93 4.54 0.65 -6.37
N THR A 94 4.02 1.79 -6.84
CA THR A 94 4.85 2.88 -7.38
C THR A 94 5.79 3.44 -6.31
N THR A 95 5.32 3.52 -5.07
CA THR A 95 6.12 3.98 -3.92
C THR A 95 7.26 3.01 -3.60
N LEU A 96 6.97 1.70 -3.51
CA LEU A 96 7.96 0.67 -3.20
C LEU A 96 9.00 0.53 -4.31
N LEU A 97 8.59 0.64 -5.55
CA LEU A 97 9.47 0.58 -6.72
C LEU A 97 10.18 1.92 -6.99
N GLN A 98 9.81 2.98 -6.26
CA GLN A 98 10.29 4.34 -6.52
C GLN A 98 10.17 4.71 -8.00
N LEU A 99 9.02 4.39 -8.59
CA LEU A 99 8.76 4.70 -9.99
C LEU A 99 8.75 6.21 -10.20
N ARG A 100 9.62 6.69 -11.07
CA ARG A 100 9.67 8.10 -11.48
C ARG A 100 9.48 8.17 -12.99
N PRO A 101 8.48 8.89 -13.48
CA PRO A 101 8.38 9.18 -14.90
C PRO A 101 9.46 10.23 -15.24
N GLU A 102 10.42 9.87 -16.07
CA GLU A 102 11.40 10.80 -16.62
C GLU A 102 11.41 10.68 -18.14
N SER A 103 11.11 11.78 -18.83
CA SER A 103 11.25 11.90 -20.29
C SER A 103 10.63 10.74 -21.10
N GLY A 104 9.46 10.22 -20.68
CA GLY A 104 8.77 9.12 -21.36
C GLY A 104 9.25 7.71 -20.97
N GLU A 105 10.23 7.59 -20.09
CA GLU A 105 10.68 6.32 -19.50
C GLU A 105 10.35 6.25 -18.01
N ALA A 106 10.08 5.04 -17.51
CA ALA A 106 9.93 4.82 -16.08
C ALA A 106 11.26 4.32 -15.51
N LYS A 107 11.85 5.09 -14.60
CA LYS A 107 13.02 4.65 -13.82
C LYS A 107 12.59 3.97 -12.54
N PHE A 108 13.31 2.90 -12.17
CA PHE A 108 13.07 2.10 -10.99
C PHE A 108 14.27 2.20 -10.05
N ALA A 109 14.01 2.44 -8.78
CA ALA A 109 15.00 2.35 -7.73
C ALA A 109 14.35 1.65 -6.52
N PRO A 110 14.15 0.31 -6.57
CA PRO A 110 13.42 -0.39 -5.53
C PRO A 110 14.07 -0.19 -4.17
N SER A 111 13.25 0.03 -3.16
CA SER A 111 13.70 0.16 -1.78
C SER A 111 14.31 -1.16 -1.30
N ASN A 112 15.42 -1.08 -0.55
CA ASN A 112 16.02 -2.26 0.08
C ASN A 112 15.01 -2.93 1.02
N GLY A 113 14.96 -4.27 1.00
CA GLY A 113 14.05 -5.06 1.85
C GLY A 113 12.72 -5.42 1.21
N ILE A 114 12.48 -5.04 -0.02
CA ILE A 114 11.35 -5.55 -0.80
C ILE A 114 11.80 -6.87 -1.43
N GLY A 115 11.09 -7.94 -1.09
CA GLY A 115 11.26 -9.23 -1.75
C GLY A 115 11.02 -9.15 -3.26
N ARG A 116 11.20 -10.25 -3.96
CA ARG A 116 11.06 -10.32 -5.41
C ARG A 116 9.65 -9.91 -5.86
N ILE A 117 9.52 -8.77 -6.52
CA ILE A 117 8.28 -8.36 -7.19
C ILE A 117 8.36 -8.83 -8.64
N ALA A 118 7.45 -9.73 -9.04
CA ALA A 118 7.29 -10.14 -10.42
C ALA A 118 6.10 -9.41 -11.03
N LEU A 119 6.33 -8.46 -11.92
CA LEU A 119 5.30 -7.86 -12.75
C LEU A 119 5.06 -8.79 -13.95
N LYS A 120 3.99 -9.58 -13.90
CA LYS A 120 3.53 -10.32 -15.08
C LYS A 120 2.94 -9.32 -16.07
N ARG A 121 3.30 -9.47 -17.34
CA ARG A 121 2.81 -8.62 -18.43
C ARG A 121 1.29 -8.63 -18.44
N SER A 122 0.69 -7.48 -18.11
CA SER A 122 -0.75 -7.27 -18.29
C SER A 122 -1.01 -7.01 -19.78
N PRO A 123 -2.11 -7.49 -20.36
CA PRO A 123 -2.50 -7.18 -21.72
C PRO A 123 -3.07 -5.76 -21.85
N ILE A 124 -2.39 -4.75 -21.29
CA ILE A 124 -2.77 -3.36 -21.50
C ILE A 124 -2.36 -2.96 -22.91
N PRO A 125 -3.29 -2.46 -23.76
CA PRO A 125 -2.95 -1.98 -25.08
C PRO A 125 -1.89 -0.87 -25.00
N ARG A 126 -0.86 -0.96 -25.83
CA ARG A 126 0.14 0.13 -25.98
C ARG A 126 -0.60 1.47 -26.21
N PRO A 127 -0.24 2.55 -25.49
CA PRO A 127 1.02 3.25 -25.72
C PRO A 127 1.97 3.40 -24.52
N PHE A 128 1.73 2.76 -23.38
CA PHE A 128 2.50 3.01 -22.15
C PHE A 128 3.58 1.97 -21.83
N ALA A 129 3.99 1.13 -22.75
CA ALA A 129 4.88 0.01 -22.47
C ALA A 129 6.27 0.18 -23.12
N THR A 130 7.08 1.10 -22.60
CA THR A 130 8.53 0.99 -22.72
C THR A 130 9.21 1.31 -21.40
N ALA A 131 9.02 0.44 -20.42
CA ALA A 131 9.88 0.42 -19.24
C ALA A 131 11.06 -0.52 -19.53
N ARG A 132 12.21 0.01 -19.92
CA ARG A 132 13.47 -0.74 -19.96
C ARG A 132 14.12 -0.59 -18.58
N GLY A 133 13.85 -1.55 -17.69
CA GLY A 133 14.57 -1.69 -16.44
C GLY A 133 15.92 -2.36 -16.69
N ARG A 134 17.04 -1.74 -16.31
CA ARG A 134 18.30 -2.47 -16.14
C ARG A 134 18.14 -3.41 -14.95
N ALA A 135 18.27 -4.71 -15.20
CA ALA A 135 18.42 -5.68 -14.14
C ALA A 135 19.72 -5.40 -13.39
N VAL A 136 19.63 -5.04 -12.12
CA VAL A 136 20.79 -5.07 -11.23
C VAL A 136 21.06 -6.53 -10.94
N LYS A 137 22.19 -7.05 -11.44
CA LYS A 137 22.70 -8.35 -11.03
C LYS A 137 23.08 -8.27 -9.57
N ALA A 138 22.59 -9.22 -8.79
CA ALA A 138 23.04 -9.49 -7.43
C ALA A 138 24.45 -10.09 -7.44
#